data_b7a68f42d966c001684109a1868fbf07
#
_entry.id   b7a68f42d966c001684109a1868fbf07
#
_cell.length_a   1.000
_cell.length_b   1.000
_cell.length_c   1.000
_cell.angle_alpha   90.00
_cell.angle_beta   90.00
_cell.angle_gamma   90.00
#
_symmetry.space_group_name_H-M   'P 1'
#
loop_
_entity.id
_entity.type
_entity.pdbx_description
1 polymer ?
#
loop_
_entity_poly.entity_id
_entity_poly.type
_entity_poly.pdbx_seq_one_letter_code
_entity_poly.pdbx_strand_id
1 'polypeptide(L)'
;MTSTASKASYRTTDIAVRGGTLHTAVWGPDDPGAPTILAVHGVTASHKAWAYLAAALPDVRIIAPDLRGRGRSNSLPAPYGMPAHAEDLAAVLAELSTGPVVVVGHSMGAFASVVLANLFPERVRSLVLVDGGLPLQVPAGLSDQEIIAAILGPAAERLNATFPSREVYRAFWRQHPAFSADWSAFVEEYVDYDLTGEEPELRPATRYQAMADDSAELHRGASLLKALDELAVATEVLRAPRGLLNEPAGLYAPGYLDAWAEKLPALTVREVPDVNHYTIVMGEPGAAAVAQSVRDALEA
;
A
#
# COMPACT_ATOMS: atom_id res chain seq x y z
N MET A 1 -27.61 3.61 18.72
CA MET A 1 -27.84 4.55 17.60
C MET A 1 -26.84 4.19 16.53
N THR A 2 -27.26 3.44 15.50
CA THR A 2 -26.43 3.06 14.39
C THR A 2 -26.18 4.30 13.53
N SER A 3 -24.98 4.86 13.65
CA SER A 3 -24.51 5.90 12.73
C SER A 3 -24.45 5.31 11.33
N THR A 4 -25.35 5.73 10.45
CA THR A 4 -25.20 5.52 9.01
C THR A 4 -24.09 6.47 8.53
N ALA A 5 -22.82 6.04 8.65
CA ALA A 5 -21.74 6.72 7.97
C ALA A 5 -22.12 6.75 6.48
N SER A 6 -22.30 7.95 5.96
CA SER A 6 -22.52 8.16 4.52
C SER A 6 -21.34 7.51 3.79
N LYS A 7 -21.62 6.52 2.93
CA LYS A 7 -20.58 5.94 2.07
C LYS A 7 -19.95 7.09 1.28
N ALA A 8 -18.66 7.32 1.48
CA ALA A 8 -17.91 8.26 0.66
C ALA A 8 -18.16 7.92 -0.82
N SER A 9 -18.37 8.94 -1.67
CA SER A 9 -18.56 8.70 -3.10
C SER A 9 -17.37 7.89 -3.63
N TYR A 10 -17.65 6.86 -4.44
CA TYR A 10 -16.64 5.95 -4.99
C TYR A 10 -16.83 5.86 -6.51
N ARG A 11 -15.77 6.12 -7.24
CA ARG A 11 -15.73 5.98 -8.69
C ARG A 11 -14.38 5.41 -9.14
N THR A 12 -14.30 4.91 -10.35
CA THR A 12 -13.05 4.43 -10.96
C THR A 12 -12.83 5.09 -12.31
N THR A 13 -11.57 5.20 -12.69
CA THR A 13 -11.12 5.66 -14.01
C THR A 13 -9.86 4.90 -14.40
N ASP A 14 -9.59 4.82 -15.71
CA ASP A 14 -8.40 4.18 -16.24
C ASP A 14 -7.46 5.25 -16.78
N ILE A 15 -6.26 5.34 -16.23
CA ILE A 15 -5.25 6.34 -16.56
C ILE A 15 -4.23 5.74 -17.52
N ALA A 16 -3.94 6.42 -18.61
CA ALA A 16 -2.95 5.98 -19.58
C ALA A 16 -1.53 5.98 -18.97
N VAL A 17 -0.87 4.83 -19.04
CA VAL A 17 0.50 4.62 -18.57
C VAL A 17 1.28 3.80 -19.59
N ARG A 18 2.57 3.61 -19.38
CA ARG A 18 3.37 2.76 -20.26
C ARG A 18 2.82 1.34 -20.36
N GLY A 19 2.42 0.93 -21.56
CA GLY A 19 1.96 -0.42 -21.87
C GLY A 19 0.47 -0.68 -21.66
N GLY A 20 -0.34 0.35 -21.35
CA GLY A 20 -1.79 0.22 -21.21
C GLY A 20 -2.41 1.28 -20.30
N THR A 21 -3.33 0.86 -19.43
CA THR A 21 -4.02 1.74 -18.48
C THR A 21 -3.89 1.24 -17.06
N LEU A 22 -3.74 2.17 -16.12
CA LEU A 22 -3.73 1.92 -14.69
C LEU A 22 -5.13 2.17 -14.13
N HIS A 23 -5.77 1.12 -13.63
CA HIS A 23 -7.08 1.22 -12.99
C HIS A 23 -6.96 2.00 -11.68
N THR A 24 -7.69 3.09 -11.55
CA THR A 24 -7.57 4.01 -10.42
C THR A 24 -8.93 4.27 -9.79
N ALA A 25 -9.02 4.02 -8.50
CA ALA A 25 -10.18 4.39 -7.70
C ALA A 25 -10.04 5.81 -7.14
N VAL A 26 -11.17 6.50 -6.99
CA VAL A 26 -11.25 7.79 -6.32
C VAL A 26 -12.42 7.77 -5.35
N TRP A 27 -12.14 8.01 -4.07
CA TRP A 27 -13.14 8.25 -3.04
C TRP A 27 -13.22 9.72 -2.67
N GLY A 28 -14.33 10.09 -2.05
CA GLY A 28 -14.55 11.42 -1.50
C GLY A 28 -15.05 12.43 -2.52
N PRO A 29 -14.90 13.73 -2.24
CA PRO A 29 -15.48 14.80 -3.05
C PRO A 29 -15.04 14.80 -4.50
N ASP A 30 -15.94 15.23 -5.40
CA ASP A 30 -15.65 15.42 -6.83
C ASP A 30 -15.03 16.80 -7.12
N ASP A 31 -15.01 17.66 -6.12
CA ASP A 31 -14.43 18.98 -6.22
C ASP A 31 -12.91 18.90 -6.40
N PRO A 32 -12.33 19.44 -7.50
CA PRO A 32 -10.89 19.50 -7.70
C PRO A 32 -10.14 20.34 -6.65
N GLY A 33 -10.85 21.23 -5.94
CA GLY A 33 -10.32 22.05 -4.85
C GLY A 33 -10.32 21.32 -3.49
N ALA A 34 -10.93 20.15 -3.38
CA ALA A 34 -10.92 19.37 -2.13
C ALA A 34 -9.50 18.91 -1.76
N PRO A 35 -9.19 18.85 -0.44
CA PRO A 35 -7.94 18.23 0.01
C PRO A 35 -7.77 16.87 -0.64
N THR A 36 -6.64 16.65 -1.31
CA THR A 36 -6.40 15.45 -2.12
C THR A 36 -5.16 14.72 -1.65
N ILE A 37 -5.27 13.40 -1.57
CA ILE A 37 -4.14 12.50 -1.26
C ILE A 37 -4.01 11.40 -2.32
N LEU A 38 -2.80 10.88 -2.47
CA LEU A 38 -2.52 9.63 -3.21
C LEU A 38 -2.32 8.51 -2.21
N ALA A 39 -3.04 7.40 -2.36
CA ALA A 39 -2.94 6.23 -1.51
C ALA A 39 -2.40 5.02 -2.29
N VAL A 40 -1.21 4.53 -1.91
CA VAL A 40 -0.42 3.52 -2.64
C VAL A 40 -0.36 2.22 -1.85
N HIS A 41 -0.95 1.15 -2.37
CA HIS A 41 -1.11 -0.13 -1.67
C HIS A 41 0.15 -1.03 -1.69
N GLY A 42 0.13 -2.11 -0.88
CA GLY A 42 1.23 -3.07 -0.73
C GLY A 42 1.37 -4.07 -1.89
N VAL A 43 2.37 -4.95 -1.76
CA VAL A 43 2.89 -5.83 -2.82
C VAL A 43 1.89 -6.80 -3.44
N THR A 44 0.95 -7.35 -2.67
CA THR A 44 -0.11 -8.27 -3.15
C THR A 44 -1.51 -7.72 -2.89
N ALA A 45 -1.64 -6.40 -2.79
CA ALA A 45 -2.86 -5.72 -2.45
C ALA A 45 -3.54 -5.06 -3.67
N SER A 46 -4.52 -4.24 -3.41
CA SER A 46 -5.25 -3.41 -4.37
C SER A 46 -5.72 -2.12 -3.70
N HIS A 47 -6.30 -1.20 -4.48
CA HIS A 47 -6.90 0.02 -3.93
C HIS A 47 -7.93 -0.26 -2.82
N LYS A 48 -8.57 -1.43 -2.81
CA LYS A 48 -9.56 -1.80 -1.78
C LYS A 48 -9.00 -1.85 -0.35
N ALA A 49 -7.68 -1.94 -0.18
CA ALA A 49 -7.04 -1.84 1.14
C ALA A 49 -7.32 -0.49 1.84
N TRP A 50 -7.71 0.53 1.11
CA TRP A 50 -7.94 1.89 1.60
C TRP A 50 -9.38 2.20 2.00
N ALA A 51 -10.28 1.20 2.00
CA ALA A 51 -11.71 1.40 2.28
C ALA A 51 -11.98 2.00 3.68
N TYR A 52 -11.24 1.56 4.71
CA TYR A 52 -11.35 2.13 6.06
C TYR A 52 -10.82 3.57 6.12
N LEU A 53 -9.71 3.85 5.44
CA LEU A 53 -9.18 5.22 5.36
C LEU A 53 -10.19 6.15 4.67
N ALA A 54 -10.81 5.69 3.59
CA ALA A 54 -11.83 6.45 2.87
C ALA A 54 -13.08 6.72 3.75
N ALA A 55 -13.46 5.77 4.58
CA ALA A 55 -14.54 5.97 5.54
C ALA A 55 -14.19 6.97 6.67
N ALA A 56 -12.90 7.01 7.08
CA ALA A 56 -12.40 7.91 8.10
C ALA A 56 -12.15 9.35 7.59
N LEU A 57 -12.03 9.53 6.26
CA LEU A 57 -11.72 10.80 5.59
C LEU A 57 -12.78 11.13 4.51
N PRO A 58 -14.08 11.27 4.85
CA PRO A 58 -15.13 11.47 3.86
C PRO A 58 -15.04 12.83 3.14
N ASP A 59 -14.34 13.79 3.70
CA ASP A 59 -14.08 15.14 3.23
C ASP A 59 -12.78 15.27 2.39
N VAL A 60 -11.98 14.21 2.30
CA VAL A 60 -10.74 14.18 1.55
C VAL A 60 -10.91 13.35 0.27
N ARG A 61 -10.41 13.86 -0.84
CA ARG A 61 -10.36 13.15 -2.10
C ARG A 61 -9.18 12.19 -2.10
N ILE A 62 -9.43 10.88 -2.14
CA ILE A 62 -8.42 9.84 -2.10
C ILE A 62 -8.27 9.22 -3.49
N ILE A 63 -7.13 9.42 -4.13
CA ILE A 63 -6.75 8.79 -5.39
C ILE A 63 -5.97 7.53 -5.05
N ALA A 64 -6.44 6.36 -5.48
CA ALA A 64 -5.81 5.07 -5.16
C ALA A 64 -5.78 4.15 -6.39
N PRO A 65 -4.67 4.08 -7.11
CA PRO A 65 -4.52 3.16 -8.22
C PRO A 65 -4.32 1.70 -7.76
N ASP A 66 -4.75 0.76 -8.59
CA ASP A 66 -4.20 -0.59 -8.57
C ASP A 66 -2.83 -0.55 -9.25
N LEU A 67 -1.78 -0.89 -8.52
CA LEU A 67 -0.43 -0.86 -9.05
C LEU A 67 -0.25 -1.86 -10.20
N ARG A 68 0.67 -1.58 -11.09
CA ARG A 68 1.09 -2.43 -12.23
C ARG A 68 1.25 -3.89 -11.79
N GLY A 69 0.57 -4.81 -12.48
CA GLY A 69 0.57 -6.25 -12.16
C GLY A 69 -0.36 -6.66 -11.00
N ARG A 70 -1.24 -5.78 -10.51
CA ARG A 70 -2.18 -6.01 -9.39
C ARG A 70 -3.60 -5.58 -9.76
N GLY A 71 -4.56 -6.10 -9.01
CA GLY A 71 -5.97 -5.72 -9.13
C GLY A 71 -6.48 -5.73 -10.57
N ARG A 72 -7.07 -4.65 -11.03
CA ARG A 72 -7.54 -4.49 -12.43
C ARG A 72 -6.44 -3.93 -13.36
N SER A 73 -5.28 -3.59 -12.83
CA SER A 73 -4.06 -3.28 -13.59
C SER A 73 -3.13 -4.49 -13.78
N ASN A 74 -3.63 -5.70 -13.53
CA ASN A 74 -2.84 -6.94 -13.59
C ASN A 74 -2.33 -7.29 -15.00
N SER A 75 -2.95 -6.76 -16.07
CA SER A 75 -2.54 -6.96 -17.46
C SER A 75 -1.32 -6.12 -17.86
N LEU A 76 -0.97 -5.08 -17.11
CA LEU A 76 0.17 -4.22 -17.43
C LEU A 76 1.49 -5.02 -17.41
N PRO A 77 2.31 -4.90 -18.47
CA PRO A 77 3.57 -5.64 -18.58
C PRO A 77 4.68 -5.04 -17.73
N ALA A 78 5.79 -5.79 -17.61
CA ALA A 78 7.06 -5.26 -17.13
C ALA A 78 7.53 -4.03 -17.95
N PRO A 79 8.48 -3.23 -17.44
CA PRO A 79 9.20 -3.43 -16.19
C PRO A 79 8.34 -3.17 -14.96
N TYR A 80 8.65 -3.90 -13.89
CA TYR A 80 8.19 -3.66 -12.54
C TYR A 80 9.27 -2.91 -11.75
N GLY A 81 9.15 -2.79 -10.45
CA GLY A 81 10.10 -2.10 -9.59
C GLY A 81 9.67 -0.68 -9.21
N MET A 82 10.31 -0.13 -8.18
CA MET A 82 9.90 1.15 -7.58
C MET A 82 9.94 2.32 -8.55
N PRO A 83 10.92 2.45 -9.49
CA PRO A 83 10.89 3.52 -10.49
C PRO A 83 9.71 3.42 -11.45
N ALA A 84 9.33 2.21 -11.89
CA ALA A 84 8.21 2.02 -12.80
C ALA A 84 6.87 2.38 -12.13
N HIS A 85 6.72 2.01 -10.83
CA HIS A 85 5.56 2.44 -10.05
C HIS A 85 5.54 3.96 -9.86
N ALA A 86 6.68 4.60 -9.59
CA ALA A 86 6.77 6.05 -9.47
C ALA A 86 6.35 6.78 -10.76
N GLU A 87 6.78 6.29 -11.93
CA GLU A 87 6.36 6.83 -13.23
C GLU A 87 4.83 6.72 -13.44
N ASP A 88 4.25 5.55 -13.14
CA ASP A 88 2.81 5.33 -13.22
C ASP A 88 2.03 6.25 -12.26
N LEU A 89 2.48 6.37 -11.00
CA LEU A 89 1.88 7.24 -9.99
C LEU A 89 1.97 8.72 -10.38
N ALA A 90 3.08 9.15 -10.97
CA ALA A 90 3.23 10.51 -11.49
C ALA A 90 2.25 10.79 -12.64
N ALA A 91 2.00 9.82 -13.52
CA ALA A 91 0.99 9.93 -14.58
C ALA A 91 -0.43 10.05 -13.99
N VAL A 92 -0.75 9.27 -12.95
CA VAL A 92 -2.03 9.38 -12.22
C VAL A 92 -2.20 10.77 -11.61
N LEU A 93 -1.16 11.31 -10.97
CA LEU A 93 -1.20 12.66 -10.38
C LEU A 93 -1.29 13.75 -11.43
N ALA A 94 -0.63 13.58 -12.58
CA ALA A 94 -0.72 14.55 -13.68
C ALA A 94 -2.14 14.69 -14.22
N GLU A 95 -2.90 13.61 -14.25
CA GLU A 95 -4.28 13.59 -14.76
C GLU A 95 -5.31 13.99 -13.68
N LEU A 96 -5.12 13.57 -12.44
CA LEU A 96 -6.16 13.66 -11.41
C LEU A 96 -5.89 14.71 -10.32
N SER A 97 -4.71 15.35 -10.28
CA SER A 97 -4.35 16.35 -9.28
C SER A 97 -3.94 17.67 -9.91
N THR A 98 -4.25 18.78 -9.26
CA THR A 98 -3.89 20.13 -9.70
C THR A 98 -2.62 20.67 -9.05
N GLY A 99 -2.03 19.95 -8.10
CA GLY A 99 -0.82 20.36 -7.37
C GLY A 99 -0.19 19.21 -6.61
N PRO A 100 0.85 19.48 -5.81
CA PRO A 100 1.46 18.47 -4.98
C PRO A 100 0.50 17.95 -3.90
N VAL A 101 0.53 16.64 -3.65
CA VAL A 101 -0.37 15.96 -2.71
C VAL A 101 0.40 15.33 -1.55
N VAL A 102 -0.29 15.05 -0.45
CA VAL A 102 0.19 14.11 0.57
C VAL A 102 0.10 12.70 -0.03
N VAL A 103 1.19 11.94 0.03
CA VAL A 103 1.23 10.56 -0.45
C VAL A 103 1.26 9.60 0.74
N VAL A 104 0.28 8.71 0.78
CA VAL A 104 0.15 7.66 1.82
C VAL A 104 0.53 6.33 1.18
N GLY A 105 1.63 5.74 1.58
CA GLY A 105 2.07 4.44 1.07
C GLY A 105 2.02 3.37 2.14
N HIS A 106 1.47 2.19 1.84
CA HIS A 106 1.49 1.04 2.74
C HIS A 106 2.43 -0.04 2.22
N SER A 107 3.26 -0.62 3.13
CA SER A 107 4.15 -1.73 2.76
C SER A 107 5.00 -1.36 1.54
N MET A 108 5.03 -2.18 0.48
CA MET A 108 5.70 -1.87 -0.80
C MET A 108 5.28 -0.51 -1.37
N GLY A 109 4.02 -0.11 -1.22
CA GLY A 109 3.56 1.21 -1.67
C GLY A 109 4.28 2.38 -1.01
N ALA A 110 4.76 2.21 0.23
CA ALA A 110 5.60 3.20 0.89
C ALA A 110 6.97 3.35 0.22
N PHE A 111 7.58 2.26 -0.23
CA PHE A 111 8.84 2.28 -0.99
C PHE A 111 8.66 3.00 -2.33
N ALA A 112 7.59 2.67 -3.06
CA ALA A 112 7.25 3.37 -4.30
C ALA A 112 7.00 4.87 -4.07
N SER A 113 6.41 5.25 -2.94
CA SER A 113 6.15 6.64 -2.56
C SER A 113 7.44 7.42 -2.28
N VAL A 114 8.43 6.81 -1.63
CA VAL A 114 9.76 7.41 -1.41
C VAL A 114 10.45 7.67 -2.75
N VAL A 115 10.41 6.69 -3.68
CA VAL A 115 10.99 6.85 -5.02
C VAL A 115 10.21 7.87 -5.85
N LEU A 116 8.88 7.94 -5.73
CA LEU A 116 8.06 8.98 -6.36
C LEU A 116 8.47 10.38 -5.90
N ALA A 117 8.66 10.58 -4.60
CA ALA A 117 9.07 11.87 -4.06
C ALA A 117 10.46 12.32 -4.54
N ASN A 118 11.36 11.38 -4.82
CA ASN A 118 12.68 11.66 -5.38
C ASN A 118 12.63 11.98 -6.88
N LEU A 119 11.87 11.18 -7.66
CA LEU A 119 11.84 11.34 -9.12
C LEU A 119 10.91 12.48 -9.58
N PHE A 120 9.87 12.80 -8.81
CA PHE A 120 8.83 13.78 -9.13
C PHE A 120 8.52 14.67 -7.91
N PRO A 121 9.51 15.39 -7.36
CA PRO A 121 9.35 16.17 -6.13
C PRO A 121 8.26 17.24 -6.22
N GLU A 122 7.98 17.75 -7.41
CA GLU A 122 6.91 18.75 -7.64
C GLU A 122 5.50 18.16 -7.47
N ARG A 123 5.36 16.85 -7.39
CA ARG A 123 4.09 16.15 -7.20
C ARG A 123 3.80 15.77 -5.75
N VAL A 124 4.80 15.80 -4.88
CA VAL A 124 4.71 15.29 -3.51
C VAL A 124 4.94 16.41 -2.50
N ARG A 125 3.93 16.67 -1.69
CA ARG A 125 3.98 17.64 -0.59
C ARG A 125 4.66 17.05 0.64
N SER A 126 4.25 15.85 1.03
CA SER A 126 4.77 15.10 2.18
C SER A 126 4.43 13.63 2.05
N LEU A 127 5.07 12.78 2.87
CA LEU A 127 4.88 11.34 2.90
C LEU A 127 4.31 10.87 4.25
N VAL A 128 3.31 9.99 4.20
CA VAL A 128 2.87 9.14 5.33
C VAL A 128 3.15 7.69 4.93
N LEU A 129 4.22 7.14 5.49
CA LEU A 129 4.69 5.79 5.19
C LEU A 129 4.13 4.81 6.22
N VAL A 130 3.25 3.92 5.81
CA VAL A 130 2.56 3.00 6.70
C VAL A 130 3.21 1.63 6.63
N ASP A 131 3.92 1.27 7.67
CA ASP A 131 4.64 -0.01 7.86
C ASP A 131 5.44 -0.44 6.61
N GLY A 132 6.29 0.48 6.10
CA GLY A 132 7.09 0.30 4.90
C GLY A 132 7.96 1.52 4.59
N GLY A 133 8.64 1.50 3.42
CA GLY A 133 9.37 2.64 2.85
C GLY A 133 10.84 2.76 3.28
N LEU A 134 11.30 2.01 4.26
CA LEU A 134 12.71 1.92 4.64
C LEU A 134 13.25 0.52 4.36
N PRO A 135 14.55 0.35 4.06
CA PRO A 135 15.12 -0.94 3.70
C PRO A 135 14.77 -2.05 4.70
N LEU A 136 14.26 -3.18 4.20
CA LEU A 136 13.96 -4.31 5.07
C LEU A 136 15.25 -4.95 5.59
N GLN A 137 15.24 -5.33 6.87
CA GLN A 137 16.31 -6.11 7.48
C GLN A 137 16.18 -7.57 7.05
N VAL A 138 17.13 -8.04 6.27
CA VAL A 138 17.19 -9.46 5.85
C VAL A 138 18.51 -10.08 6.29
N PRO A 139 18.53 -11.37 6.66
CA PRO A 139 19.77 -12.07 6.99
C PRO A 139 20.76 -12.02 5.82
N ALA A 140 22.03 -11.84 6.13
CA ALA A 140 23.09 -11.81 5.11
C ALA A 140 23.22 -13.19 4.42
N GLY A 141 23.49 -13.17 3.11
CA GLY A 141 23.80 -14.37 2.33
C GLY A 141 22.61 -15.10 1.73
N LEU A 142 21.37 -14.60 1.94
CA LEU A 142 20.19 -15.12 1.27
C LEU A 142 20.10 -14.63 -0.18
N SER A 143 19.68 -15.51 -1.08
CA SER A 143 19.25 -15.16 -2.44
C SER A 143 17.92 -14.40 -2.42
N ASP A 144 17.60 -13.68 -3.50
CA ASP A 144 16.32 -12.95 -3.60
C ASP A 144 15.10 -13.90 -3.45
N GLN A 145 15.19 -15.14 -3.94
CA GLN A 145 14.13 -16.15 -3.76
C GLN A 145 13.94 -16.55 -2.29
N GLU A 146 15.04 -16.72 -1.55
CA GLU A 146 14.97 -17.05 -0.12
C GLU A 146 14.45 -15.87 0.70
N ILE A 147 14.77 -14.63 0.32
CA ILE A 147 14.22 -13.42 0.93
C ILE A 147 12.71 -13.33 0.69
N ILE A 148 12.26 -13.53 -0.56
CA ILE A 148 10.84 -13.55 -0.90
C ILE A 148 10.11 -14.64 -0.10
N ALA A 149 10.68 -15.83 -0.02
CA ALA A 149 10.11 -16.94 0.74
C ALA A 149 10.03 -16.64 2.25
N ALA A 150 11.06 -15.98 2.80
CA ALA A 150 11.09 -15.61 4.21
C ALA A 150 10.08 -14.51 4.59
N ILE A 151 9.89 -13.52 3.71
CA ILE A 151 9.03 -12.36 3.98
C ILE A 151 7.59 -12.64 3.53
N LEU A 152 7.40 -13.23 2.34
CA LEU A 152 6.11 -13.34 1.66
C LEU A 152 5.67 -14.80 1.43
N GLY A 153 6.34 -15.80 2.00
CA GLY A 153 6.12 -17.21 1.70
C GLY A 153 4.65 -17.62 1.52
N PRO A 154 3.79 -17.47 2.54
CA PRO A 154 2.37 -17.81 2.42
C PRO A 154 1.63 -16.98 1.36
N ALA A 155 1.98 -15.69 1.20
CA ALA A 155 1.39 -14.83 0.18
C ALA A 155 1.84 -15.24 -1.23
N ALA A 156 3.12 -15.63 -1.40
CA ALA A 156 3.65 -16.11 -2.68
C ALA A 156 3.01 -17.47 -3.09
N GLU A 157 2.82 -18.39 -2.14
CA GLU A 157 2.11 -19.65 -2.38
C GLU A 157 0.67 -19.42 -2.84
N ARG A 158 -0.05 -18.50 -2.21
CA ARG A 158 -1.41 -18.12 -2.58
C ARG A 158 -1.51 -17.67 -4.04
N LEU A 159 -0.54 -16.89 -4.54
CA LEU A 159 -0.55 -16.39 -5.92
C LEU A 159 -0.49 -17.50 -6.98
N ASN A 160 0.03 -18.67 -6.64
CA ASN A 160 0.08 -19.84 -7.53
C ASN A 160 -1.14 -20.76 -7.36
N ALA A 161 -2.01 -20.51 -6.39
CA ALA A 161 -3.17 -21.34 -6.12
C ALA A 161 -4.36 -21.01 -7.03
N THR A 162 -5.23 -22.02 -7.21
CA THR A 162 -6.53 -21.89 -7.86
C THR A 162 -7.63 -22.18 -6.83
N PHE A 163 -8.67 -21.40 -6.84
CA PHE A 163 -9.77 -21.52 -5.90
C PHE A 163 -11.07 -21.87 -6.63
N PRO A 164 -11.78 -22.93 -6.18
CA PRO A 164 -12.98 -23.41 -6.87
C PRO A 164 -14.19 -22.47 -6.72
N SER A 165 -14.18 -21.63 -5.68
CA SER A 165 -15.21 -20.61 -5.48
C SER A 165 -14.71 -19.43 -4.65
N ARG A 166 -15.43 -18.33 -4.74
CA ARG A 166 -15.21 -17.13 -3.92
C ARG A 166 -15.28 -17.45 -2.42
N GLU A 167 -16.23 -18.30 -2.01
CA GLU A 167 -16.38 -18.67 -0.60
C GLU A 167 -15.17 -19.48 -0.08
N VAL A 168 -14.58 -20.35 -0.88
CA VAL A 168 -13.34 -21.07 -0.50
C VAL A 168 -12.18 -20.07 -0.33
N TYR A 169 -12.09 -19.04 -1.18
CA TYR A 169 -11.07 -17.99 -1.03
C TYR A 169 -11.31 -17.13 0.22
N ARG A 170 -12.55 -16.77 0.52
CA ARG A 170 -12.89 -16.07 1.77
C ARG A 170 -12.55 -16.93 3.00
N ALA A 171 -12.85 -18.24 2.96
CA ALA A 171 -12.54 -19.17 4.05
C ALA A 171 -11.02 -19.28 4.28
N PHE A 172 -10.20 -19.28 3.22
CA PHE A 172 -8.76 -19.20 3.30
C PHE A 172 -8.31 -17.93 4.06
N TRP A 173 -8.83 -16.77 3.70
CA TRP A 173 -8.48 -15.51 4.35
C TRP A 173 -8.99 -15.37 5.79
N ARG A 174 -10.16 -15.94 6.11
CA ARG A 174 -10.67 -15.97 7.50
C ARG A 174 -9.78 -16.76 8.45
N GLN A 175 -9.00 -17.71 7.92
CA GLN A 175 -8.02 -18.48 8.70
C GLN A 175 -6.67 -17.78 8.80
N HIS A 176 -6.44 -16.70 8.05
CA HIS A 176 -5.19 -15.97 8.08
C HIS A 176 -5.02 -15.26 9.43
N PRO A 177 -3.88 -15.47 10.14
CA PRO A 177 -3.69 -14.95 11.50
C PRO A 177 -3.91 -13.44 11.63
N ALA A 178 -3.59 -12.68 10.59
CA ALA A 178 -3.75 -11.22 10.59
C ALA A 178 -5.21 -10.76 10.69
N PHE A 179 -6.19 -11.57 10.27
CA PHE A 179 -7.60 -11.21 10.20
C PHE A 179 -8.51 -12.04 11.11
N SER A 180 -7.96 -12.98 11.87
CA SER A 180 -8.75 -13.90 12.69
C SER A 180 -9.66 -13.20 13.70
N ALA A 181 -9.27 -12.01 14.19
CA ALA A 181 -10.06 -11.18 15.10
C ALA A 181 -10.72 -9.96 14.41
N ASP A 182 -10.30 -9.61 13.19
CA ASP A 182 -10.61 -8.35 12.53
C ASP A 182 -11.35 -8.52 11.20
N TRP A 183 -12.05 -9.66 11.01
CA TRP A 183 -12.84 -9.87 9.80
C TRP A 183 -14.04 -8.92 9.73
N SER A 184 -14.18 -8.22 8.62
CA SER A 184 -15.22 -7.22 8.41
C SER A 184 -15.73 -7.23 6.97
N ALA A 185 -16.81 -6.49 6.69
CA ALA A 185 -17.31 -6.31 5.34
C ALA A 185 -16.30 -5.64 4.40
N PHE A 186 -15.46 -4.74 4.90
CA PHE A 186 -14.39 -4.12 4.09
C PHE A 186 -13.30 -5.13 3.73
N VAL A 187 -12.88 -5.98 4.69
CA VAL A 187 -11.92 -7.06 4.44
C VAL A 187 -12.51 -8.08 3.45
N GLU A 188 -13.79 -8.42 3.58
CA GLU A 188 -14.46 -9.32 2.63
C GLU A 188 -14.50 -8.73 1.21
N GLU A 189 -14.84 -7.45 1.07
CA GLU A 189 -14.84 -6.75 -0.23
C GLU A 189 -13.41 -6.69 -0.84
N TYR A 190 -12.38 -6.46 -0.02
CA TYR A 190 -10.98 -6.49 -0.43
C TYR A 190 -10.58 -7.88 -0.96
N VAL A 191 -10.92 -8.93 -0.22
CA VAL A 191 -10.65 -10.32 -0.59
C VAL A 191 -11.35 -10.70 -1.88
N ASP A 192 -12.62 -10.33 -2.03
CA ASP A 192 -13.41 -10.60 -3.23
C ASP A 192 -12.85 -9.90 -4.47
N TYR A 193 -12.35 -8.69 -4.30
CA TYR A 193 -11.79 -7.91 -5.39
C TYR A 193 -10.46 -8.49 -5.91
N ASP A 194 -9.71 -9.19 -5.06
CA ASP A 194 -8.45 -9.84 -5.45
C ASP A 194 -8.63 -11.02 -6.41
N LEU A 195 -9.86 -11.47 -6.65
CA LEU A 195 -10.10 -12.61 -7.53
C LEU A 195 -10.32 -12.21 -8.99
N THR A 196 -9.72 -13.01 -9.90
CA THR A 196 -9.92 -12.98 -11.35
C THR A 196 -10.26 -14.37 -11.87
N GLY A 197 -10.82 -14.45 -13.10
CA GLY A 197 -11.29 -15.68 -13.70
C GLY A 197 -12.74 -16.01 -13.35
N GLU A 198 -13.15 -17.21 -13.61
CA GLU A 198 -14.50 -17.74 -13.37
C GLU A 198 -14.42 -19.01 -12.53
N GLU A 199 -15.46 -19.28 -11.76
CA GLU A 199 -15.58 -20.55 -11.03
C GLU A 199 -15.66 -21.73 -12.01
N PRO A 200 -14.95 -22.85 -11.77
CA PRO A 200 -14.21 -23.19 -10.55
C PRO A 200 -12.71 -22.85 -10.57
N GLU A 201 -12.24 -21.94 -11.41
CA GLU A 201 -10.80 -21.65 -11.63
C GLU A 201 -10.45 -20.20 -11.28
N LEU A 202 -10.93 -19.72 -10.14
CA LEU A 202 -10.58 -18.38 -9.66
C LEU A 202 -9.10 -18.32 -9.22
N ARG A 203 -8.46 -17.18 -9.47
CA ARG A 203 -7.06 -16.93 -9.11
C ARG A 203 -6.88 -15.53 -8.53
N PRO A 204 -5.89 -15.32 -7.63
CA PRO A 204 -5.53 -13.98 -7.21
C PRO A 204 -5.12 -13.10 -8.39
N ALA A 205 -5.47 -11.82 -8.33
CA ALA A 205 -5.22 -10.86 -9.40
C ALA A 205 -3.74 -10.47 -9.52
N THR A 206 -2.98 -10.52 -8.43
CA THR A 206 -1.55 -10.17 -8.43
C THR A 206 -0.74 -11.17 -9.26
N ARG A 207 0.04 -10.66 -10.21
CA ARG A 207 1.00 -11.48 -10.96
C ARG A 207 2.19 -11.85 -10.11
N TYR A 208 2.56 -13.13 -10.08
CA TYR A 208 3.73 -13.61 -9.34
C TYR A 208 5.02 -12.89 -9.76
N GLN A 209 5.26 -12.69 -11.07
CA GLN A 209 6.46 -12.01 -11.56
C GLN A 209 6.55 -10.56 -11.07
N ALA A 210 5.43 -9.84 -11.07
CA ALA A 210 5.38 -8.47 -10.54
C ALA A 210 5.71 -8.43 -9.04
N MET A 211 5.16 -9.37 -8.27
CA MET A 211 5.46 -9.49 -6.83
C MET A 211 6.94 -9.81 -6.61
N ALA A 212 7.51 -10.74 -7.38
CA ALA A 212 8.91 -11.16 -7.22
C ALA A 212 9.90 -10.05 -7.57
N ASP A 213 9.72 -9.38 -8.72
CA ASP A 213 10.60 -8.29 -9.17
C ASP A 213 10.58 -7.12 -8.19
N ASP A 214 9.40 -6.72 -7.72
CA ASP A 214 9.26 -5.62 -6.77
C ASP A 214 9.86 -5.96 -5.40
N SER A 215 9.66 -7.20 -4.92
CA SER A 215 10.17 -7.62 -3.61
C SER A 215 11.70 -7.64 -3.53
N ALA A 216 12.38 -7.88 -4.66
CA ALA A 216 13.83 -7.85 -4.73
C ALA A 216 14.42 -6.45 -4.42
N GLU A 217 13.65 -5.37 -4.62
CA GLU A 217 14.10 -4.00 -4.37
C GLU A 217 13.91 -3.52 -2.91
N LEU A 218 13.10 -4.22 -2.10
CA LEU A 218 12.67 -3.72 -0.79
C LEU A 218 13.76 -3.68 0.29
N HIS A 219 14.89 -4.36 0.10
CA HIS A 219 15.98 -4.38 1.09
C HIS A 219 17.23 -3.61 0.66
N ARG A 220 17.49 -3.46 -0.65
CA ARG A 220 18.70 -2.80 -1.18
C ARG A 220 18.53 -2.21 -2.59
N GLY A 221 17.30 -1.91 -2.99
CA GLY A 221 17.05 -1.26 -4.29
C GLY A 221 17.83 0.04 -4.42
N ALA A 222 18.63 0.19 -5.47
CA ALA A 222 19.47 1.37 -5.66
C ALA A 222 18.67 2.66 -5.75
N SER A 223 17.50 2.61 -6.37
CA SER A 223 16.56 3.74 -6.48
C SER A 223 16.03 4.18 -5.11
N LEU A 224 15.70 3.21 -4.24
CA LEU A 224 15.24 3.48 -2.88
C LEU A 224 16.36 4.12 -2.05
N LEU A 225 17.55 3.53 -2.05
CA LEU A 225 18.68 4.05 -1.25
C LEU A 225 19.04 5.48 -1.67
N LYS A 226 19.07 5.75 -2.98
CA LYS A 226 19.29 7.11 -3.49
C LYS A 226 18.16 8.04 -3.03
N ALA A 227 16.91 7.64 -3.14
CA ALA A 227 15.75 8.46 -2.76
C ALA A 227 15.75 8.79 -1.25
N LEU A 228 16.18 7.86 -0.41
CA LEU A 228 16.33 8.10 1.03
C LEU A 228 17.50 9.04 1.34
N ASP A 229 18.64 8.91 0.67
CA ASP A 229 19.78 9.82 0.86
C ASP A 229 19.46 11.28 0.42
N GLU A 230 18.51 11.45 -0.52
CA GLU A 230 18.06 12.73 -1.05
C GLU A 230 16.69 13.17 -0.47
N LEU A 231 16.18 12.49 0.56
CA LEU A 231 14.84 12.74 1.11
C LEU A 231 14.72 14.12 1.74
N ALA A 232 13.94 15.01 1.09
CA ALA A 232 13.77 16.41 1.49
C ALA A 232 12.35 16.74 1.99
N VAL A 233 11.35 15.93 1.67
CA VAL A 233 9.95 16.18 2.05
C VAL A 233 9.69 15.65 3.46
N ALA A 234 8.85 16.37 4.22
CA ALA A 234 8.39 15.91 5.53
C ALA A 234 7.80 14.50 5.42
N THR A 235 8.26 13.59 6.26
CA THR A 235 7.94 12.18 6.19
C THR A 235 7.63 11.63 7.59
N GLU A 236 6.44 11.06 7.77
CA GLU A 236 6.08 10.30 8.97
C GLU A 236 6.03 8.81 8.63
N VAL A 237 6.67 7.98 9.46
CA VAL A 237 6.57 6.51 9.38
C VAL A 237 5.67 6.01 10.51
N LEU A 238 4.59 5.32 10.15
CA LEU A 238 3.72 4.62 11.08
C LEU A 238 4.12 3.14 11.11
N ARG A 239 4.53 2.65 12.28
CA ARG A 239 4.98 1.27 12.49
C ARG A 239 3.89 0.42 13.11
N ALA A 240 3.67 -0.80 12.58
CA ALA A 240 2.89 -1.83 13.24
C ALA A 240 3.77 -2.68 14.16
N PRO A 241 3.37 -2.94 15.43
CA PRO A 241 4.14 -3.77 16.35
C PRO A 241 4.08 -5.27 16.01
N ARG A 242 3.16 -5.71 15.14
CA ARG A 242 3.01 -7.11 14.71
C ARG A 242 3.11 -7.23 13.19
N GLY A 243 3.66 -8.36 12.73
CA GLY A 243 3.97 -8.63 11.34
C GLY A 243 2.80 -9.16 10.51
N LEU A 244 3.14 -9.77 9.35
CA LEU A 244 2.17 -10.25 8.37
C LEU A 244 1.32 -11.42 8.88
N LEU A 245 1.86 -12.27 9.73
CA LEU A 245 1.15 -13.38 10.37
C LEU A 245 0.74 -13.06 11.81
N ASN A 246 0.63 -11.76 12.13
CA ASN A 246 0.29 -11.25 13.47
C ASN A 246 1.34 -11.59 14.55
N GLU A 247 2.54 -11.98 14.17
CA GLU A 247 3.67 -12.28 15.04
C GLU A 247 4.25 -11.00 15.68
N PRO A 248 4.82 -11.08 16.90
CA PRO A 248 5.52 -9.95 17.53
C PRO A 248 6.76 -9.53 16.71
N ALA A 249 7.24 -8.34 16.97
CA ALA A 249 8.35 -7.64 16.35
C ALA A 249 8.01 -6.89 15.03
N GLY A 250 6.91 -7.20 14.34
CA GLY A 250 6.50 -6.47 13.14
C GLY A 250 7.47 -6.61 11.97
N LEU A 251 7.22 -5.83 10.92
CA LEU A 251 8.08 -5.77 9.73
C LEU A 251 9.45 -5.14 10.07
N TYR A 252 9.46 -4.19 10.98
CA TYR A 252 10.65 -3.51 11.49
C TYR A 252 10.85 -3.84 12.97
N ALA A 253 12.04 -4.31 13.31
CA ALA A 253 12.41 -4.54 14.71
C ALA A 253 12.34 -3.24 15.52
N PRO A 254 12.03 -3.32 16.83
CA PRO A 254 12.07 -2.15 17.71
C PRO A 254 13.44 -1.44 17.63
N GLY A 255 13.43 -0.10 17.54
CA GLY A 255 14.65 0.71 17.45
C GLY A 255 15.28 0.82 16.05
N TYR A 256 14.89 -0.02 15.08
CA TYR A 256 15.45 0.07 13.73
C TYR A 256 15.06 1.37 13.02
N LEU A 257 13.81 1.78 13.13
CA LEU A 257 13.33 3.02 12.53
C LEU A 257 13.87 4.25 13.23
N ASP A 258 14.16 4.18 14.54
CA ASP A 258 14.76 5.29 15.29
C ASP A 258 16.15 5.65 14.76
N ALA A 259 16.96 4.64 14.38
CA ALA A 259 18.25 4.87 13.73
C ALA A 259 18.14 5.56 12.36
N TRP A 260 17.03 5.34 11.63
CA TRP A 260 16.76 6.07 10.40
C TRP A 260 16.29 7.50 10.67
N ALA A 261 15.46 7.74 11.70
CA ALA A 261 15.05 9.08 12.10
C ALA A 261 16.24 9.95 12.57
N GLU A 262 17.22 9.35 13.27
CA GLU A 262 18.47 10.04 13.62
C GLU A 262 19.29 10.44 12.36
N LYS A 263 19.27 9.61 11.32
CA LYS A 263 20.01 9.84 10.07
C LYS A 263 19.29 10.82 9.14
N LEU A 264 17.96 10.81 9.11
CA LEU A 264 17.13 11.56 8.17
C LEU A 264 16.29 12.62 8.90
N PRO A 265 16.73 13.90 8.93
CA PRO A 265 16.02 14.96 9.69
C PRO A 265 14.58 15.23 9.26
N ALA A 266 14.22 14.86 8.03
CA ALA A 266 12.86 14.99 7.50
C ALA A 266 11.91 13.87 7.97
N LEU A 267 12.44 12.83 8.65
CA LEU A 267 11.72 11.62 9.00
C LEU A 267 11.37 11.59 10.50
N THR A 268 10.10 11.33 10.78
CA THR A 268 9.60 11.04 12.13
C THR A 268 9.00 9.63 12.18
N VAL A 269 9.00 9.01 13.36
CA VAL A 269 8.49 7.65 13.55
C VAL A 269 7.45 7.62 14.66
N ARG A 270 6.33 6.93 14.41
CA ARG A 270 5.29 6.69 15.40
C ARG A 270 4.81 5.24 15.34
N GLU A 271 4.76 4.57 16.47
CA GLU A 271 4.14 3.25 16.58
C GLU A 271 2.61 3.39 16.74
N VAL A 272 1.87 2.57 15.99
CA VAL A 272 0.41 2.43 16.14
C VAL A 272 0.15 1.17 16.97
N PRO A 273 -0.34 1.29 18.20
CA PRO A 273 -0.50 0.14 19.09
C PRO A 273 -1.59 -0.82 18.60
N ASP A 274 -1.49 -2.08 19.02
CA ASP A 274 -2.50 -3.13 18.85
C ASP A 274 -2.90 -3.48 17.40
N VAL A 275 -2.09 -3.11 16.41
CA VAL A 275 -2.28 -3.47 15.01
C VAL A 275 -1.20 -4.43 14.51
N ASN A 276 -1.45 -5.10 13.40
CA ASN A 276 -0.46 -5.83 12.61
C ASN A 276 -0.28 -5.18 11.24
N HIS A 277 0.61 -5.75 10.42
CA HIS A 277 0.94 -5.25 9.10
C HIS A 277 -0.29 -4.98 8.20
N TYR A 278 -1.36 -5.76 8.33
CA TYR A 278 -2.60 -5.56 7.56
C TYR A 278 -3.58 -4.64 8.27
N THR A 279 -3.82 -4.86 9.58
CA THR A 279 -4.86 -4.12 10.31
C THR A 279 -4.50 -2.66 10.56
N ILE A 280 -3.25 -2.26 10.37
CA ILE A 280 -2.85 -0.84 10.38
C ILE A 280 -3.56 -0.03 9.27
N VAL A 281 -3.97 -0.65 8.16
CA VAL A 281 -4.75 0.00 7.09
C VAL A 281 -6.14 -0.60 6.93
N MET A 282 -6.31 -1.90 7.21
CA MET A 282 -7.56 -2.64 7.02
C MET A 282 -8.30 -2.94 8.33
N GLY A 283 -7.99 -2.25 9.41
CA GLY A 283 -8.69 -2.25 10.68
C GLY A 283 -9.07 -0.82 11.10
N GLU A 284 -10.18 -0.67 11.81
CA GLU A 284 -10.68 0.64 12.23
C GLU A 284 -9.68 1.45 13.07
N PRO A 285 -9.01 0.90 14.11
CA PRO A 285 -8.04 1.64 14.92
C PRO A 285 -6.81 2.09 14.11
N GLY A 286 -6.27 1.22 13.26
CA GLY A 286 -5.13 1.52 12.41
C GLY A 286 -5.46 2.59 11.37
N ALA A 287 -6.57 2.44 10.66
CA ALA A 287 -7.02 3.43 9.69
C ALA A 287 -7.31 4.80 10.32
N ALA A 288 -7.82 4.84 11.55
CA ALA A 288 -8.01 6.10 12.28
C ALA A 288 -6.67 6.78 12.59
N ALA A 289 -5.64 6.01 12.98
CA ALA A 289 -4.29 6.54 13.19
C ALA A 289 -3.67 7.08 11.89
N VAL A 290 -3.84 6.36 10.77
CA VAL A 290 -3.40 6.82 9.44
C VAL A 290 -4.16 8.09 9.04
N ALA A 291 -5.48 8.14 9.27
CA ALA A 291 -6.30 9.32 8.96
C ALA A 291 -5.86 10.55 9.74
N GLN A 292 -5.45 10.40 11.00
CA GLN A 292 -4.92 11.51 11.80
C GLN A 292 -3.62 12.06 11.18
N SER A 293 -2.66 11.19 10.83
CA SER A 293 -1.42 11.61 10.16
C SER A 293 -1.70 12.33 8.83
N VAL A 294 -2.68 11.86 8.08
CA VAL A 294 -3.10 12.53 6.84
C VAL A 294 -3.63 13.93 7.11
N ARG A 295 -4.49 14.11 8.13
CA ARG A 295 -5.00 15.44 8.50
C ARG A 295 -3.88 16.37 8.92
N ASP A 296 -2.99 15.90 9.79
CA ASP A 296 -1.83 16.68 10.25
C ASP A 296 -0.95 17.12 9.05
N ALA A 297 -0.72 16.22 8.08
CA ALA A 297 0.06 16.50 6.87
C ALA A 297 -0.66 17.44 5.87
N LEU A 298 -1.99 17.47 5.86
CA LEU A 298 -2.78 18.38 5.02
C LEU A 298 -2.84 19.80 5.63
N GLU A 299 -2.67 19.93 6.94
CA GLU A 299 -2.69 21.22 7.66
C GLU A 299 -1.29 21.87 7.71
N ALA A 300 -0.19 21.09 7.62
CA ALA A 300 1.19 21.58 7.65
C ALA A 300 1.59 22.29 6.34
#